data_4e0f91a3ba28c4895e23731d272870ba
#
_entry.id   4e0f91a3ba28c4895e23731d272870ba
#
_cell.length_a   1.000
_cell.length_b   1.000
_cell.length_c   1.000
_cell.angle_alpha   90.00
_cell.angle_beta   90.00
_cell.angle_gamma   90.00
#
_symmetry.space_group_name_H-M   'P 1'
#
loop_
_entity.id
_entity.type
_entity.pdbx_description
1 polymer ?
#
loop_
_entity_poly.entity_id
_entity_poly.type
_entity_poly.pdbx_seq_one_letter_code
_entity_poly.pdbx_strand_id
1 'polypeptide(L)'
;SGTATNLVAYQTDASCDCLIEADNNGDNFDATPVAHPTLRNLYLVGNGSSENKRGIRLRAGTRANIDGAKVTGKPNPLTIETTQTDDALANGTSVLKNVQIAGVLKNDVTGGKYLSANFLTGQGNAENAQIAATWDDVAGDLSFAWLNDTWVTAVQ
;
A
#
# COMPACT_ATOMS: atom_id res chain seq x y z
N SER A 1 -1.28 13.22 11.74
CA SER A 1 -0.48 12.02 11.46
C SER A 1 -0.51 11.08 12.65
N GLY A 2 -0.59 9.79 12.39
CA GLY A 2 -0.65 8.74 13.41
C GLY A 2 0.11 7.52 12.94
N THR A 3 0.21 6.50 13.80
CA THR A 3 0.79 5.20 13.48
C THR A 3 -0.29 4.13 13.57
N ALA A 4 -0.37 3.28 12.55
CA ALA A 4 -1.15 2.05 12.59
C ALA A 4 -0.21 0.87 12.31
N THR A 5 -0.41 -0.21 13.06
CA THR A 5 0.43 -1.42 12.98
C THR A 5 -0.47 -2.64 12.93
N ASN A 6 -0.02 -3.67 12.23
CA ASN A 6 -0.73 -4.94 12.11
C ASN A 6 -2.09 -4.77 11.42
N LEU A 7 -2.10 -4.30 10.18
CA LEU A 7 -3.29 -4.09 9.40
C LEU A 7 -3.51 -5.25 8.41
N VAL A 8 -4.74 -5.73 8.37
CA VAL A 8 -5.22 -6.66 7.34
C VAL A 8 -6.34 -5.99 6.57
N ALA A 9 -6.24 -5.99 5.25
CA ALA A 9 -7.36 -5.69 4.37
C ALA A 9 -7.54 -6.86 3.40
N TYR A 10 -8.72 -7.44 3.40
CA TYR A 10 -9.07 -8.57 2.56
C TYR A 10 -10.37 -8.29 1.84
N GLN A 11 -10.32 -8.13 0.53
CA GLN A 11 -11.48 -7.82 -0.30
C GLN A 11 -12.03 -9.07 -0.95
N THR A 12 -13.32 -9.35 -0.70
CA THR A 12 -14.07 -10.40 -1.37
C THR A 12 -14.80 -9.89 -2.62
N ASP A 13 -15.08 -8.59 -2.70
CA ASP A 13 -15.82 -7.96 -3.78
C ASP A 13 -14.89 -7.33 -4.82
N ALA A 14 -15.09 -7.70 -6.08
CA ALA A 14 -14.34 -7.21 -7.21
C ALA A 14 -14.59 -5.72 -7.54
N SER A 15 -15.68 -5.13 -7.04
CA SER A 15 -16.02 -3.72 -7.29
C SER A 15 -15.17 -2.73 -6.48
N CYS A 16 -14.57 -3.18 -5.37
CA CYS A 16 -13.75 -2.33 -4.51
C CYS A 16 -12.51 -1.78 -5.23
N ASP A 17 -12.22 -0.50 -5.06
CA ASP A 17 -11.05 0.14 -5.70
C ASP A 17 -9.77 -0.16 -4.92
N CYS A 18 -9.48 0.61 -3.89
CA CYS A 18 -8.21 0.54 -3.17
C CYS A 18 -8.31 -0.35 -1.92
N LEU A 19 -7.17 -0.97 -1.54
CA LEU A 19 -6.99 -1.56 -0.21
C LEU A 19 -6.56 -0.48 0.79
N ILE A 20 -5.70 0.42 0.35
CA ILE A 20 -5.32 1.65 1.06
C ILE A 20 -5.35 2.81 0.07
N GLU A 21 -6.01 3.89 0.43
CA GLU A 21 -5.90 5.19 -0.23
C GLU A 21 -5.35 6.20 0.79
N ALA A 22 -4.22 6.81 0.45
CA ALA A 22 -3.54 7.76 1.31
C ALA A 22 -3.43 9.11 0.60
N ASP A 23 -4.20 10.07 1.11
CA ASP A 23 -4.27 11.43 0.61
C ASP A 23 -3.80 12.43 1.66
N ASN A 24 -3.30 13.59 1.21
CA ASN A 24 -3.20 14.77 2.05
C ASN A 24 -4.50 15.59 1.95
N ASN A 25 -4.70 16.26 0.81
CA ASN A 25 -5.90 17.05 0.55
C ASN A 25 -6.17 17.04 -0.96
N GLY A 26 -7.38 16.64 -1.34
CA GLY A 26 -7.77 16.48 -2.75
C GLY A 26 -7.85 17.77 -3.56
N ASP A 27 -8.02 18.90 -2.89
CA ASP A 27 -8.17 20.22 -3.54
C ASP A 27 -6.88 21.05 -3.45
N ASN A 28 -6.03 20.78 -2.46
CA ASN A 28 -4.75 21.46 -2.26
C ASN A 28 -3.71 20.47 -1.76
N PHE A 29 -2.90 19.93 -2.66
CA PHE A 29 -1.90 18.92 -2.36
C PHE A 29 -0.78 19.38 -1.42
N ASP A 30 -0.61 20.69 -1.26
CA ASP A 30 0.35 21.33 -0.36
C ASP A 30 -0.27 21.80 0.97
N ALA A 31 -1.53 21.43 1.23
CA ALA A 31 -2.23 21.83 2.46
C ALA A 31 -1.49 21.35 3.71
N THR A 32 -1.49 22.21 4.73
CA THR A 32 -0.89 21.94 6.03
C THR A 32 -1.96 21.90 7.13
N PRO A 33 -1.83 21.02 8.14
CA PRO A 33 -0.74 20.04 8.34
C PRO A 33 -0.78 18.91 7.31
N VAL A 34 0.38 18.52 6.82
CA VAL A 34 0.48 17.46 5.82
C VAL A 34 0.14 16.09 6.41
N ALA A 35 -0.62 15.30 5.70
CA ALA A 35 -0.89 13.90 6.05
C ALA A 35 0.41 13.08 5.96
N HIS A 36 0.88 12.59 7.10
CA HIS A 36 2.13 11.85 7.25
C HIS A 36 1.92 10.64 8.17
N PRO A 37 1.04 9.69 7.78
CA PRO A 37 0.83 8.47 8.57
C PRO A 37 2.04 7.55 8.50
N THR A 38 2.23 6.76 9.55
CA THR A 38 3.17 5.63 9.54
C THR A 38 2.37 4.33 9.63
N LEU A 39 2.52 3.49 8.62
CA LEU A 39 1.83 2.20 8.51
C LEU A 39 2.86 1.08 8.61
N ARG A 40 2.61 0.11 9.48
CA ARG A 40 3.55 -0.99 9.70
C ARG A 40 2.88 -2.34 9.65
N ASN A 41 3.57 -3.29 9.05
CA ASN A 41 3.17 -4.69 9.04
C ASN A 41 1.75 -4.88 8.47
N LEU A 42 1.64 -4.71 7.14
CA LEU A 42 0.39 -4.75 6.40
C LEU A 42 0.29 -6.06 5.62
N TYR A 43 -0.89 -6.65 5.59
CA TYR A 43 -1.21 -7.72 4.64
C TYR A 43 -2.48 -7.33 3.87
N LEU A 44 -2.33 -7.08 2.59
CA LEU A 44 -3.36 -6.46 1.75
C LEU A 44 -3.68 -7.40 0.58
N VAL A 45 -4.88 -7.96 0.59
CA VAL A 45 -5.36 -8.87 -0.44
C VAL A 45 -6.58 -8.27 -1.12
N GLY A 46 -6.44 -7.99 -2.39
CA GLY A 46 -7.52 -7.54 -3.25
C GLY A 46 -8.24 -8.69 -3.93
N ASN A 47 -9.30 -8.36 -4.61
CA ASN A 47 -10.00 -9.26 -5.49
C ASN A 47 -9.81 -8.82 -6.95
N GLY A 48 -8.85 -9.42 -7.61
CA GLY A 48 -8.23 -9.25 -8.92
C GLY A 48 -9.03 -8.70 -10.08
N SER A 49 -9.81 -7.67 -9.92
CA SER A 49 -10.67 -7.16 -10.98
C SER A 49 -10.14 -5.88 -11.60
N SER A 50 -10.42 -5.68 -12.80
CA SER A 50 -10.23 -4.57 -13.75
C SER A 50 -8.94 -3.71 -13.61
N GLU A 51 -8.42 -3.35 -14.72
CA GLU A 51 -7.16 -2.62 -14.95
C GLU A 51 -6.91 -1.32 -14.16
N ASN A 52 -7.96 -0.71 -13.59
CA ASN A 52 -7.84 0.53 -12.82
C ASN A 52 -7.84 0.33 -11.30
N LYS A 53 -7.91 -0.89 -10.82
CA LYS A 53 -7.98 -1.18 -9.38
C LYS A 53 -6.59 -1.21 -8.75
N ARG A 54 -6.50 -0.67 -7.53
CA ARG A 54 -5.23 -0.41 -6.84
C ARG A 54 -5.12 -1.16 -5.52
N GLY A 55 -3.92 -1.54 -5.17
CA GLY A 55 -3.57 -2.00 -3.83
C GLY A 55 -3.39 -0.81 -2.89
N ILE A 56 -2.19 -0.27 -2.84
CA ILE A 56 -1.87 0.98 -2.14
C ILE A 56 -1.87 2.11 -3.16
N ARG A 57 -2.68 3.12 -2.91
CA ARG A 57 -2.74 4.35 -3.69
C ARG A 57 -2.20 5.51 -2.88
N LEU A 58 -1.08 6.09 -3.30
CA LEU A 58 -0.45 7.25 -2.69
C LEU A 58 -0.69 8.47 -3.58
N ARG A 59 -1.42 9.48 -3.08
CA ARG A 59 -1.80 10.62 -3.90
C ARG A 59 -1.99 11.91 -3.09
N ALA A 60 -2.36 12.97 -3.80
CA ALA A 60 -2.80 14.25 -3.23
C ALA A 60 -1.81 14.85 -2.21
N GLY A 61 -0.50 14.63 -2.39
CA GLY A 61 0.54 15.20 -1.54
C GLY A 61 0.78 14.46 -0.22
N THR A 62 0.27 13.25 -0.06
CA THR A 62 0.57 12.43 1.14
C THR A 62 2.06 12.20 1.32
N ARG A 63 2.50 12.12 2.59
CA ARG A 63 3.86 11.72 2.99
C ARG A 63 3.83 10.44 3.83
N ALA A 64 3.01 9.48 3.41
CA ALA A 64 2.86 8.22 4.12
C ALA A 64 4.21 7.47 4.18
N ASN A 65 4.54 6.96 5.37
CA ASN A 65 5.62 6.00 5.56
C ASN A 65 5.04 4.60 5.71
N ILE A 66 5.58 3.63 4.96
CA ILE A 66 5.16 2.24 5.03
C ILE A 66 6.40 1.38 5.31
N ASP A 67 6.36 0.62 6.42
CA ASP A 67 7.41 -0.32 6.79
C ASP A 67 6.81 -1.72 7.00
N GLY A 68 7.03 -2.59 6.05
CA GLY A 68 6.45 -3.93 6.01
C GLY A 68 5.06 -3.95 5.40
N ALA A 69 4.95 -4.39 4.16
CA ALA A 69 3.67 -4.64 3.50
C ALA A 69 3.78 -5.81 2.53
N LYS A 70 2.74 -6.62 2.47
CA LYS A 70 2.49 -7.58 1.39
C LYS A 70 1.22 -7.18 0.68
N VAL A 71 1.29 -6.95 -0.64
CA VAL A 71 0.18 -6.46 -1.45
C VAL A 71 -0.04 -7.35 -2.65
N THR A 72 -1.21 -7.96 -2.74
CA THR A 72 -1.59 -8.86 -3.83
C THR A 72 -3.05 -8.69 -4.25
N GLY A 73 -3.44 -9.34 -5.34
CA GLY A 73 -4.83 -9.40 -5.80
C GLY A 73 -5.36 -8.11 -6.43
N LYS A 74 -4.49 -7.18 -6.81
CA LYS A 74 -4.85 -5.97 -7.56
C LYS A 74 -3.92 -5.79 -8.76
N PRO A 75 -4.44 -5.37 -9.94
CA PRO A 75 -3.62 -5.16 -11.14
C PRO A 75 -2.57 -4.04 -10.96
N ASN A 76 -2.86 -3.04 -10.14
CA ASN A 76 -1.92 -1.99 -9.78
C ASN A 76 -1.64 -2.05 -8.26
N PRO A 77 -0.72 -2.89 -7.80
CA PRO A 77 -0.55 -3.13 -6.36
C PRO A 77 -0.03 -1.91 -5.59
N LEU A 78 0.70 -1.02 -6.24
CA LEU A 78 1.21 0.23 -5.67
C LEU A 78 1.23 1.33 -6.72
N THR A 79 0.49 2.42 -6.48
CA THR A 79 0.45 3.58 -7.38
C THR A 79 0.89 4.86 -6.67
N ILE A 80 1.56 5.71 -7.42
CA ILE A 80 1.96 7.07 -7.01
C ILE A 80 1.27 8.04 -7.95
N GLU A 81 0.54 8.98 -7.37
CA GLU A 81 -0.18 10.00 -8.11
C GLU A 81 0.08 11.37 -7.48
N THR A 82 0.16 12.40 -8.29
CA THR A 82 0.50 13.78 -7.97
C THR A 82 2.00 14.03 -7.73
N THR A 83 2.46 15.15 -8.24
CA THR A 83 3.88 15.55 -8.18
C THR A 83 4.38 15.65 -6.74
N GLN A 84 3.57 16.17 -5.82
CA GLN A 84 3.95 16.34 -4.41
C GLN A 84 4.20 15.01 -3.72
N THR A 85 3.41 13.98 -4.04
CA THR A 85 3.59 12.62 -3.51
C THR A 85 4.87 11.98 -4.07
N ASP A 86 5.07 12.10 -5.37
CA ASP A 86 6.27 11.61 -6.05
C ASP A 86 7.54 12.28 -5.51
N ASP A 87 7.52 13.61 -5.36
CA ASP A 87 8.62 14.38 -4.79
C ASP A 87 8.94 13.96 -3.34
N ALA A 88 7.92 13.70 -2.53
CA ALA A 88 8.10 13.26 -1.15
C ALA A 88 8.80 11.90 -1.06
N LEU A 89 8.48 10.97 -1.95
CA LEU A 89 9.18 9.69 -2.07
C LEU A 89 10.58 9.85 -2.62
N ALA A 90 10.76 10.64 -3.67
CA ALA A 90 12.05 10.84 -4.32
C ALA A 90 13.09 11.52 -3.40
N ASN A 91 12.65 12.43 -2.53
CA ASN A 91 13.53 13.14 -1.59
C ASN A 91 13.63 12.49 -0.20
N GLY A 92 12.93 11.35 0.04
CA GLY A 92 12.98 10.61 1.29
C GLY A 92 12.13 11.18 2.44
N THR A 93 11.27 12.16 2.18
CA THR A 93 10.30 12.65 3.18
C THR A 93 9.21 11.60 3.44
N SER A 94 8.85 10.83 2.42
CA SER A 94 8.02 9.63 2.48
C SER A 94 8.89 8.41 2.19
N VAL A 95 8.69 7.32 2.92
CA VAL A 95 9.55 6.13 2.83
C VAL A 95 8.72 4.86 2.66
N LEU A 96 9.12 4.07 1.67
CA LEU A 96 8.61 2.70 1.45
C LEU A 96 9.74 1.72 1.79
N LYS A 97 9.51 0.84 2.77
CA LYS A 97 10.49 -0.09 3.27
C LYS A 97 9.86 -1.45 3.53
N ASN A 98 10.56 -2.53 3.17
CA ASN A 98 10.06 -3.90 3.31
C ASN A 98 8.68 -4.10 2.64
N VAL A 99 8.42 -3.43 1.53
CA VAL A 99 7.16 -3.51 0.78
C VAL A 99 7.31 -4.51 -0.35
N GLN A 100 6.53 -5.57 -0.31
CA GLN A 100 6.46 -6.60 -1.34
C GLN A 100 5.15 -6.46 -2.11
N ILE A 101 5.22 -6.35 -3.42
CA ILE A 101 4.05 -6.21 -4.29
C ILE A 101 4.00 -7.30 -5.34
N ALA A 102 2.83 -7.90 -5.53
CA ALA A 102 2.57 -8.89 -6.59
C ALA A 102 2.24 -8.17 -7.91
N GLY A 103 3.25 -7.58 -8.50
CA GLY A 103 3.20 -6.76 -9.69
C GLY A 103 4.30 -5.71 -9.66
N VAL A 104 4.13 -4.61 -10.40
CA VAL A 104 5.11 -3.54 -10.56
C VAL A 104 4.55 -2.24 -10.01
N LEU A 105 5.41 -1.42 -9.40
CA LEU A 105 5.08 -0.05 -9.04
C LEU A 105 4.67 0.75 -10.28
N LYS A 106 3.59 1.50 -10.16
CA LYS A 106 3.13 2.40 -11.21
C LYS A 106 3.18 3.84 -10.71
N ASN A 107 3.98 4.67 -11.37
CA ASN A 107 3.99 6.11 -11.15
C ASN A 107 3.21 6.79 -12.28
N ASP A 108 2.05 7.36 -11.95
CA ASP A 108 1.17 8.03 -12.91
C ASP A 108 1.51 9.52 -13.11
N VAL A 109 2.59 10.01 -12.47
CA VAL A 109 3.06 11.40 -12.62
C VAL A 109 3.85 11.54 -13.92
N THR A 110 3.46 12.49 -14.76
CA THR A 110 4.24 12.81 -15.96
C THR A 110 5.65 13.28 -15.57
N GLY A 111 6.68 12.56 -16.03
CA GLY A 111 8.06 12.82 -15.63
C GLY A 111 8.37 12.46 -14.17
N GLY A 112 7.60 11.53 -13.62
CA GLY A 112 7.77 11.05 -12.24
C GLY A 112 9.21 10.63 -11.92
N LYS A 113 9.64 10.88 -10.70
CA LYS A 113 11.02 10.71 -10.22
C LYS A 113 11.20 9.39 -9.46
N TYR A 114 10.19 8.96 -8.71
CA TYR A 114 10.25 7.72 -7.93
C TYR A 114 9.72 6.55 -8.76
N LEU A 115 10.62 5.80 -9.36
CA LEU A 115 10.33 4.70 -10.28
C LEU A 115 10.69 3.35 -9.63
N SER A 116 10.40 2.24 -10.31
CA SER A 116 10.77 0.88 -9.87
C SER A 116 12.25 0.77 -9.46
N ALA A 117 13.15 1.43 -10.18
CA ALA A 117 14.57 1.44 -9.83
C ALA A 117 14.82 2.04 -8.42
N ASN A 118 14.12 3.13 -8.06
CA ASN A 118 14.21 3.73 -6.73
C ASN A 118 13.56 2.83 -5.68
N PHE A 119 12.42 2.25 -6.00
CA PHE A 119 11.70 1.33 -5.12
C PHE A 119 12.54 0.10 -4.77
N LEU A 120 13.24 -0.48 -5.74
CA LEU A 120 14.05 -1.70 -5.59
C LEU A 120 15.44 -1.46 -5.00
N THR A 121 15.93 -0.22 -4.96
CA THR A 121 17.27 0.10 -4.42
C THR A 121 17.28 0.14 -2.89
N GLY A 122 17.44 -0.99 -2.27
CA GLY A 122 17.55 -1.11 -0.82
C GLY A 122 16.19 -1.24 -0.12
N GLN A 123 16.20 -1.14 1.19
CA GLN A 123 15.00 -1.13 2.05
C GLN A 123 14.13 -2.41 2.02
N GLY A 124 14.56 -3.50 1.43
CA GLY A 124 13.82 -4.77 1.41
C GLY A 124 12.55 -4.76 0.57
N ASN A 125 12.40 -3.84 -0.37
CA ASN A 125 11.26 -3.78 -1.29
C ASN A 125 11.42 -4.80 -2.42
N ALA A 126 10.30 -5.34 -2.91
CA ALA A 126 10.29 -6.29 -4.02
C ALA A 126 9.06 -6.11 -4.92
N GLU A 127 9.27 -6.21 -6.22
CA GLU A 127 8.24 -6.32 -7.25
C GLU A 127 8.06 -7.77 -7.69
N ASN A 128 6.90 -8.08 -8.28
CA ASN A 128 6.55 -9.41 -8.75
C ASN A 128 6.69 -10.51 -7.66
N ALA A 129 6.50 -10.12 -6.42
CA ALA A 129 6.58 -11.03 -5.28
C ALA A 129 5.47 -12.08 -5.32
N GLN A 130 5.83 -13.32 -4.94
CA GLN A 130 4.85 -14.39 -4.77
C GLN A 130 4.22 -14.24 -3.37
N ILE A 131 2.98 -13.80 -3.34
CA ILE A 131 2.25 -13.49 -2.11
C ILE A 131 0.99 -14.35 -2.06
N ALA A 132 0.83 -15.11 -0.98
CA ALA A 132 -0.35 -15.91 -0.75
C ALA A 132 -1.61 -15.03 -0.62
N ALA A 133 -2.73 -15.50 -1.13
CA ALA A 133 -3.94 -14.69 -1.29
C ALA A 133 -5.19 -15.29 -0.63
N THR A 134 -5.12 -16.50 -0.05
CA THR A 134 -6.25 -17.06 0.70
C THR A 134 -6.28 -16.51 2.12
N TRP A 135 -7.47 -16.52 2.75
CA TRP A 135 -7.56 -16.09 4.15
C TRP A 135 -6.72 -16.94 5.09
N ASP A 136 -6.70 -18.25 4.89
CA ASP A 136 -5.93 -19.17 5.72
C ASP A 136 -4.42 -18.90 5.61
N ASP A 137 -3.92 -18.59 4.42
CA ASP A 137 -2.53 -18.19 4.20
C ASP A 137 -2.20 -16.88 4.89
N VAL A 138 -3.09 -15.88 4.79
CA VAL A 138 -2.93 -14.57 5.44
C VAL A 138 -2.90 -14.74 6.96
N ALA A 139 -3.83 -15.49 7.52
CA ALA A 139 -3.90 -15.74 8.97
C ALA A 139 -2.68 -16.51 9.47
N GLY A 140 -2.17 -17.47 8.70
CA GLY A 140 -0.97 -18.24 9.03
C GLY A 140 0.32 -17.41 8.98
N ASP A 141 0.44 -16.52 8.03
CA ASP A 141 1.64 -15.67 7.85
C ASP A 141 1.75 -14.56 8.90
N LEU A 142 0.63 -13.96 9.26
CA LEU A 142 0.64 -12.76 10.11
C LEU A 142 0.95 -13.04 11.58
N SER A 143 0.70 -14.25 12.08
CA SER A 143 0.92 -14.60 13.48
C SER A 143 0.30 -13.58 14.48
N PHE A 144 -0.74 -12.85 14.06
CA PHE A 144 -1.40 -11.88 14.92
C PHE A 144 -2.29 -12.60 15.91
N ALA A 145 -1.95 -12.52 17.20
CA ALA A 145 -2.70 -13.18 18.26
C ALA A 145 -4.21 -12.84 18.19
N TRP A 146 -4.55 -11.60 17.85
CA TRP A 146 -5.93 -11.15 17.75
C TRP A 146 -6.73 -11.79 16.60
N LEU A 147 -6.09 -12.38 15.59
CA LEU A 147 -6.81 -13.11 14.52
C LEU A 147 -7.54 -14.34 15.05
N ASN A 148 -7.14 -14.88 16.19
CA ASN A 148 -7.78 -16.02 16.84
C ASN A 148 -8.81 -15.61 17.89
N ASP A 149 -9.06 -14.32 18.07
CA ASP A 149 -10.04 -13.83 19.02
C ASP A 149 -11.47 -14.10 18.54
N THR A 150 -12.38 -14.29 19.48
CA THR A 150 -13.79 -14.64 19.19
C THR A 150 -14.58 -13.58 18.44
N TRP A 151 -14.11 -12.34 18.44
CA TRP A 151 -14.72 -11.23 17.70
C TRP A 151 -14.27 -11.18 16.22
N VAL A 152 -13.25 -11.96 15.85
CA VAL A 152 -12.79 -12.06 14.47
C VAL A 152 -13.63 -13.11 13.74
N THR A 153 -14.28 -12.70 12.66
CA THR A 153 -14.99 -13.63 11.77
C THR A 153 -14.09 -13.96 10.61
N ALA A 154 -13.84 -15.24 10.38
CA ALA A 154 -13.09 -15.69 9.21
C ALA A 154 -13.82 -15.27 7.92
N VAL A 155 -13.06 -14.79 6.96
CA VAL A 155 -13.58 -14.50 5.61
C VAL A 155 -13.75 -15.81 4.86
N GLN A 156 -14.99 -16.09 4.43
CA GLN A 156 -15.34 -17.30 3.67
C GLN A 156 -15.33 -17.02 2.16
#